data_403ec7d52fe70e0c8bc08912b44c94ac
#
_entry.id   403ec7d52fe70e0c8bc08912b44c94ac
#
_cell.length_a   1.000
_cell.length_b   1.000
_cell.length_c   1.000
_cell.angle_alpha   90.00
_cell.angle_beta   90.00
_cell.angle_gamma   90.00
#
_symmetry.space_group_name_H-M   'P 1'
#
loop_
_entity.id
_entity.type
_entity.pdbx_description
1 polymer ?
#
loop_
_entity_poly.entity_id
_entity_poly.type
_entity_poly.pdbx_seq_one_letter_code
_entity_poly.pdbx_strand_id
1 'polypeptide(L)'
;DVERSRGLGDVYKRQRLKVVNAFLTTNNSPLGMVLDVVPVIPPELRPMVQLDGGRFATSDLNDLYRRVINRNNRLKRLLELGAPEIIVNNEKRMLQEAVDSLFDNGRRGRPVTGPGNRPLKSLSDMLKGKQGRFRQNLLGKRVDYSGRSVIVVGPQLQMHQCGLPKQMALELFKPFVMKRLVELSHAQNIKSAKRMVERFRPQVWDVLEEVIAEHPVLLNRAPTLHRLGIQAFEPKLVEGKAIQLHPLVCSAFNADFDGDPVSYTHLRAHETSLHL
;
A
#
# COMPACT_ATOMS: atom_id res chain seq x y z
N ASP A 1 37.20 -29.93 14.03
CA ASP A 1 36.34 -30.02 12.82
C ASP A 1 35.28 -31.11 12.89
N VAL A 2 35.57 -32.26 13.52
CA VAL A 2 34.60 -33.38 13.66
C VAL A 2 33.48 -33.07 14.65
N GLU A 3 33.74 -32.35 15.73
CA GLU A 3 32.69 -31.90 16.67
C GLU A 3 31.76 -30.82 16.07
N ARG A 4 32.30 -29.91 15.24
CA ARG A 4 31.52 -28.93 14.51
C ARG A 4 30.61 -29.58 13.45
N SER A 5 31.07 -30.63 12.78
CA SER A 5 30.27 -31.36 11.81
C SER A 5 29.15 -32.20 12.46
N ARG A 6 29.39 -32.73 13.68
CA ARG A 6 28.35 -33.41 14.47
C ARG A 6 27.25 -32.44 14.92
N GLY A 7 27.62 -31.25 15.39
CA GLY A 7 26.65 -30.21 15.80
C GLY A 7 25.75 -29.77 14.65
N LEU A 8 26.27 -29.54 13.46
CA LEU A 8 25.50 -29.20 12.26
C LEU A 8 24.55 -30.33 11.81
N GLY A 9 25.02 -31.59 11.89
CA GLY A 9 24.18 -32.75 11.59
C GLY A 9 23.01 -32.89 12.55
N ASP A 10 23.20 -32.59 13.83
CA ASP A 10 22.12 -32.64 14.85
C ASP A 10 21.11 -31.52 14.69
N VAL A 11 21.54 -30.32 14.35
CA VAL A 11 20.63 -29.20 14.02
C VAL A 11 19.76 -29.56 12.83
N TYR A 12 20.33 -30.09 11.77
CA TYR A 12 19.59 -30.52 10.59
C TYR A 12 18.59 -31.66 10.90
N LYS A 13 18.99 -32.66 11.68
CA LYS A 13 18.10 -33.74 12.11
C LYS A 13 16.93 -33.21 12.97
N ARG A 14 17.20 -32.30 13.91
CA ARG A 14 16.17 -31.68 14.73
C ARG A 14 15.17 -30.85 13.91
N GLN A 15 15.63 -30.12 12.91
CA GLN A 15 14.75 -29.36 12.01
C GLN A 15 13.83 -30.30 11.22
N ARG A 16 14.36 -31.39 10.66
CA ARG A 16 13.55 -32.40 9.95
C ARG A 16 12.57 -33.09 10.88
N LEU A 17 13.01 -33.48 12.08
CA LEU A 17 12.17 -34.10 13.09
C LEU A 17 11.00 -33.19 13.48
N LYS A 18 11.23 -31.87 13.62
CA LYS A 18 10.18 -30.90 13.92
C LYS A 18 9.09 -30.88 12.84
N VAL A 19 9.48 -30.92 11.57
CA VAL A 19 8.52 -30.97 10.45
C VAL A 19 7.74 -32.29 10.45
N VAL A 20 8.42 -33.42 10.62
CA VAL A 20 7.75 -34.74 10.66
C VAL A 20 6.78 -34.84 11.83
N ASN A 21 7.19 -34.40 13.02
CA ASN A 21 6.31 -34.37 14.19
C ASN A 21 5.10 -33.46 13.97
N ALA A 22 5.25 -32.32 13.28
CA ALA A 22 4.13 -31.45 12.97
C ALA A 22 3.07 -32.18 12.10
N PHE A 23 3.47 -33.03 11.16
CA PHE A 23 2.54 -33.84 10.38
C PHE A 23 1.93 -35.01 11.18
N LEU A 24 2.67 -35.59 12.14
CA LEU A 24 2.17 -36.67 12.99
C LEU A 24 1.18 -36.18 14.06
N THR A 25 1.39 -34.98 14.58
CA THR A 25 0.58 -34.41 15.67
C THR A 25 -0.60 -33.56 15.20
N THR A 26 -0.63 -33.16 13.92
CA THR A 26 -1.72 -32.39 13.34
C THR A 26 -2.49 -33.20 12.30
N ASN A 27 -3.70 -32.77 11.97
CA ASN A 27 -4.52 -33.40 10.92
C ASN A 27 -4.08 -33.01 9.49
N ASN A 28 -2.92 -32.39 9.34
CA ASN A 28 -2.40 -31.99 8.02
C ASN A 28 -1.73 -33.16 7.31
N SER A 29 -2.17 -33.44 6.09
CA SER A 29 -1.54 -34.46 5.24
C SER A 29 -0.34 -33.87 4.49
N PRO A 30 0.80 -34.61 4.42
CA PRO A 30 1.93 -34.20 3.58
C PRO A 30 1.61 -34.21 2.08
N LEU A 31 0.51 -34.86 1.65
CA LEU A 31 0.04 -34.82 0.26
C LEU A 31 -0.33 -33.41 -0.17
N GLY A 32 -0.77 -32.55 0.73
CA GLY A 32 -1.02 -31.13 0.45
C GLY A 32 0.22 -30.31 0.05
N MET A 33 1.42 -30.87 0.18
CA MET A 33 2.66 -30.25 -0.30
C MET A 33 2.87 -30.42 -1.81
N VAL A 34 2.11 -31.31 -2.43
CA VAL A 34 2.14 -31.56 -3.89
C VAL A 34 0.88 -30.96 -4.49
N LEU A 35 1.03 -30.10 -5.48
CA LEU A 35 -0.08 -29.48 -6.17
C LEU A 35 -0.40 -30.22 -7.46
N ASP A 36 -1.60 -30.77 -7.56
CA ASP A 36 -2.13 -31.35 -8.80
C ASP A 36 -2.65 -30.26 -9.75
N VAL A 37 -3.10 -29.14 -9.18
CA VAL A 37 -3.67 -28.00 -9.91
C VAL A 37 -3.05 -26.69 -9.40
N VAL A 38 -2.65 -25.84 -10.33
CA VAL A 38 -2.13 -24.50 -9.98
C VAL A 38 -3.31 -23.54 -9.80
N PRO A 39 -3.43 -22.87 -8.62
CA PRO A 39 -4.49 -21.90 -8.40
C PRO A 39 -4.27 -20.65 -9.25
N VAL A 40 -5.36 -20.14 -9.83
CA VAL A 40 -5.34 -18.91 -10.62
C VAL A 40 -6.10 -17.82 -9.87
N ILE A 41 -5.45 -16.70 -9.64
CA ILE A 41 -6.10 -15.57 -8.98
C ILE A 41 -7.08 -14.86 -9.94
N PRO A 42 -8.16 -14.21 -9.42
CA PRO A 42 -9.13 -13.50 -10.23
C PRO A 42 -8.48 -12.40 -11.11
N PRO A 43 -9.06 -12.09 -12.28
CA PRO A 43 -8.54 -11.08 -13.20
C PRO A 43 -8.40 -9.69 -12.59
N GLU A 44 -9.25 -9.33 -11.64
CA GLU A 44 -9.24 -8.04 -10.94
C GLU A 44 -7.95 -7.84 -10.13
N LEU A 45 -7.36 -8.91 -9.63
CA LEU A 45 -6.09 -8.88 -8.89
C LEU A 45 -4.84 -8.88 -9.78
N ARG A 46 -5.02 -9.10 -11.09
CA ARG A 46 -3.97 -9.08 -12.12
C ARG A 46 -4.42 -8.31 -13.36
N PRO A 47 -4.80 -7.04 -13.22
CA PRO A 47 -5.46 -6.29 -14.27
C PRO A 47 -4.57 -6.10 -15.50
N MET A 48 -5.23 -6.01 -16.66
CA MET A 48 -4.67 -5.53 -17.92
C MET A 48 -5.39 -4.23 -18.28
N VAL A 49 -4.66 -3.13 -18.30
CA VAL A 49 -5.22 -1.79 -18.54
C VAL A 49 -4.69 -1.25 -19.86
N GLN A 50 -5.58 -0.73 -20.69
CA GLN A 50 -5.19 -0.02 -21.90
C GLN A 50 -4.73 1.40 -21.55
N LEU A 51 -3.52 1.73 -21.98
CA LEU A 51 -2.95 3.07 -21.86
C LEU A 51 -3.30 3.90 -23.10
N ASP A 52 -3.19 5.22 -22.95
CA ASP A 52 -3.29 6.14 -24.08
C ASP A 52 -2.28 5.77 -25.18
N GLY A 53 -2.73 5.74 -26.42
CA GLY A 53 -1.92 5.28 -27.57
C GLY A 53 -2.00 3.78 -27.87
N GLY A 54 -3.01 3.06 -27.33
CA GLY A 54 -3.31 1.66 -27.69
C GLY A 54 -2.35 0.61 -27.10
N ARG A 55 -1.42 1.03 -26.21
CA ARG A 55 -0.54 0.10 -25.48
C ARG A 55 -1.26 -0.45 -24.25
N PHE A 56 -0.96 -1.72 -23.90
CA PHE A 56 -1.50 -2.35 -22.71
C PHE A 56 -0.44 -2.42 -21.61
N ALA A 57 -0.81 -1.97 -20.41
CA ALA A 57 -0.07 -2.27 -19.19
C ALA A 57 -0.69 -3.51 -18.55
N THR A 58 0.13 -4.51 -18.29
CA THR A 58 -0.32 -5.78 -17.70
C THR A 58 0.45 -6.08 -16.43
N SER A 59 -0.20 -6.80 -15.51
CA SER A 59 0.48 -7.34 -14.31
C SER A 59 1.52 -8.37 -14.71
N ASP A 60 2.65 -8.39 -14.00
CA ASP A 60 3.72 -9.39 -14.20
C ASP A 60 3.20 -10.83 -14.04
N LEU A 61 2.17 -11.04 -13.21
CA LEU A 61 1.55 -12.35 -13.01
C LEU A 61 0.94 -12.92 -14.29
N ASN A 62 0.38 -12.09 -15.16
CA ASN A 62 -0.17 -12.56 -16.43
C ASN A 62 0.91 -13.18 -17.32
N ASP A 63 2.12 -12.62 -17.30
CA ASP A 63 3.25 -13.18 -18.05
C ASP A 63 3.74 -14.50 -17.44
N LEU A 64 3.78 -14.59 -16.12
CA LEU A 64 4.14 -15.84 -15.42
C LEU A 64 3.09 -16.94 -15.65
N TYR A 65 1.80 -16.66 -15.57
CA TYR A 65 0.75 -17.62 -15.92
C TYR A 65 0.83 -18.05 -17.39
N ARG A 66 1.04 -17.13 -18.30
CA ARG A 66 1.23 -17.45 -19.73
C ARG A 66 2.39 -18.42 -19.95
N ARG A 67 3.50 -18.25 -19.25
CA ARG A 67 4.66 -19.16 -19.33
C ARG A 67 4.30 -20.57 -18.84
N VAL A 68 3.57 -20.69 -17.73
CA VAL A 68 3.11 -22.00 -17.21
C VAL A 68 2.18 -22.68 -18.23
N ILE A 69 1.19 -21.96 -18.77
CA ILE A 69 0.24 -22.49 -19.74
C ILE A 69 0.97 -22.95 -21.01
N ASN A 70 1.88 -22.14 -21.54
CA ASN A 70 2.62 -22.50 -22.75
C ASN A 70 3.51 -23.75 -22.56
N ARG A 71 4.17 -23.86 -21.39
CA ARG A 71 4.98 -25.05 -21.06
C ARG A 71 4.10 -26.29 -20.89
N ASN A 72 2.96 -26.16 -20.22
CA ASN A 72 2.02 -27.25 -20.04
C ASN A 72 1.45 -27.74 -21.37
N ASN A 73 1.02 -26.83 -22.25
CA ASN A 73 0.52 -27.20 -23.57
C ASN A 73 1.59 -27.87 -24.44
N ARG A 74 2.81 -27.40 -24.36
CA ARG A 74 3.95 -28.01 -25.05
C ARG A 74 4.22 -29.40 -24.53
N LEU A 75 4.25 -29.60 -23.22
CA LEU A 75 4.42 -30.92 -22.60
C LEU A 75 3.33 -31.90 -23.04
N LYS A 76 2.06 -31.46 -22.99
CA LYS A 76 0.91 -32.24 -23.43
C LYS A 76 1.07 -32.71 -24.88
N ARG A 77 1.44 -31.79 -25.78
CA ARG A 77 1.68 -32.13 -27.20
C ARG A 77 2.83 -33.09 -27.39
N LEU A 78 3.92 -32.97 -26.62
CA LEU A 78 5.05 -33.90 -26.69
C LEU A 78 4.67 -35.34 -26.24
N LEU A 79 3.81 -35.42 -25.21
CA LEU A 79 3.28 -36.71 -24.74
C LEU A 79 2.34 -37.33 -25.76
N GLU A 80 1.48 -36.58 -26.42
CA GLU A 80 0.57 -37.04 -27.48
C GLU A 80 1.33 -37.53 -28.72
N LEU A 81 2.47 -36.92 -29.03
CA LEU A 81 3.34 -37.31 -30.17
C LEU A 81 4.27 -38.46 -29.88
N GLY A 82 4.29 -38.99 -28.65
CA GLY A 82 5.23 -40.05 -28.25
C GLY A 82 6.70 -39.62 -28.31
N ALA A 83 7.02 -38.40 -27.98
CA ALA A 83 8.38 -37.87 -28.05
C ALA A 83 9.34 -38.63 -27.13
N PRO A 84 10.68 -38.70 -27.45
CA PRO A 84 11.67 -39.38 -26.62
C PRO A 84 11.62 -38.88 -25.16
N GLU A 85 11.80 -39.83 -24.25
CA GLU A 85 11.69 -39.58 -22.80
C GLU A 85 12.61 -38.46 -22.30
N ILE A 86 13.78 -38.33 -22.87
CA ILE A 86 14.76 -37.28 -22.50
C ILE A 86 14.20 -35.86 -22.78
N ILE A 87 13.44 -35.70 -23.88
CA ILE A 87 12.80 -34.42 -24.24
C ILE A 87 11.62 -34.15 -23.32
N VAL A 88 10.80 -35.17 -23.04
CA VAL A 88 9.68 -35.09 -22.13
C VAL A 88 10.14 -34.69 -20.71
N ASN A 89 11.17 -35.34 -20.21
CA ASN A 89 11.73 -35.05 -18.89
C ASN A 89 12.32 -33.62 -18.80
N ASN A 90 12.95 -33.14 -19.86
CA ASN A 90 13.43 -31.77 -19.91
C ASN A 90 12.25 -30.76 -19.90
N GLU A 91 11.18 -31.02 -20.64
CA GLU A 91 10.02 -30.14 -20.64
C GLU A 91 9.27 -30.16 -19.28
N LYS A 92 9.20 -31.34 -18.61
CA LYS A 92 8.69 -31.43 -17.23
C LYS A 92 9.50 -30.55 -16.27
N ARG A 93 10.83 -30.57 -16.38
CA ARG A 93 11.73 -29.71 -15.58
C ARG A 93 11.46 -28.24 -15.87
N MET A 94 11.30 -27.85 -17.14
CA MET A 94 11.03 -26.47 -17.52
C MET A 94 9.63 -25.99 -17.07
N LEU A 95 8.64 -26.89 -17.04
CA LEU A 95 7.33 -26.61 -16.47
C LEU A 95 7.43 -26.38 -14.96
N GLN A 96 8.17 -27.22 -14.25
CA GLN A 96 8.43 -27.03 -12.82
C GLN A 96 9.10 -25.69 -12.53
N GLU A 97 10.11 -25.31 -13.32
CA GLU A 97 10.77 -24.01 -13.20
C GLU A 97 9.78 -22.82 -13.43
N ALA A 98 8.86 -22.97 -14.37
CA ALA A 98 7.84 -21.95 -14.62
C ALA A 98 6.85 -21.81 -13.44
N VAL A 99 6.46 -22.94 -12.83
CA VAL A 99 5.61 -22.95 -11.63
C VAL A 99 6.35 -22.38 -10.43
N ASP A 100 7.61 -22.77 -10.22
CA ASP A 100 8.46 -22.22 -9.14
C ASP A 100 8.58 -20.69 -9.27
N SER A 101 8.74 -20.18 -10.49
CA SER A 101 8.83 -18.74 -10.76
C SER A 101 7.50 -18.02 -10.51
N LEU A 102 6.36 -18.67 -10.74
CA LEU A 102 5.05 -18.11 -10.43
C LEU A 102 4.86 -17.91 -8.93
N PHE A 103 5.30 -18.87 -8.12
CA PHE A 103 5.15 -18.81 -6.67
C PHE A 103 6.19 -17.90 -6.00
N ASP A 104 7.48 -18.05 -6.32
CA ASP A 104 8.57 -17.27 -5.71
C ASP A 104 9.73 -17.11 -6.70
N ASN A 105 9.66 -16.09 -7.53
CA ASN A 105 10.63 -15.84 -8.60
C ASN A 105 12.01 -15.51 -8.03
N GLY A 106 13.03 -16.23 -8.46
CA GLY A 106 14.42 -16.06 -8.02
C GLY A 106 14.80 -16.84 -6.77
N ARG A 107 13.90 -17.63 -6.17
CA ARG A 107 14.24 -18.52 -5.06
C ARG A 107 15.12 -19.68 -5.49
N ARG A 108 14.91 -20.20 -6.70
CA ARG A 108 15.73 -21.25 -7.32
C ARG A 108 16.33 -20.72 -8.63
N GLY A 109 17.63 -20.56 -8.67
CA GLY A 109 18.35 -20.13 -9.85
C GLY A 109 18.16 -18.67 -10.22
N ARG A 110 18.34 -18.34 -11.49
CA ARG A 110 18.18 -16.96 -12.00
C ARG A 110 16.72 -16.58 -12.07
N PRO A 111 16.36 -15.38 -11.61
CA PRO A 111 14.98 -14.91 -11.70
C PRO A 111 14.57 -14.72 -13.17
N VAL A 112 13.31 -15.01 -13.45
CA VAL A 112 12.69 -14.69 -14.73
C VAL A 112 12.52 -13.19 -14.82
N THR A 113 13.02 -12.59 -15.90
CA THR A 113 13.02 -11.15 -16.13
C THR A 113 12.06 -10.75 -17.25
N GLY A 114 11.54 -9.54 -17.15
CA GLY A 114 10.76 -8.87 -18.18
C GLY A 114 11.58 -7.86 -18.98
N PRO A 115 10.94 -6.94 -19.71
CA PRO A 115 11.61 -5.87 -20.41
C PRO A 115 12.52 -5.05 -19.50
N GLY A 116 13.72 -4.70 -19.97
CA GLY A 116 14.71 -3.97 -19.18
C GLY A 116 15.41 -4.78 -18.09
N ASN A 117 15.44 -6.09 -18.21
CA ASN A 117 16.09 -7.02 -17.27
C ASN A 117 15.57 -6.97 -15.82
N ARG A 118 14.39 -6.39 -15.61
CA ARG A 118 13.72 -6.32 -14.31
C ARG A 118 13.14 -7.68 -13.95
N PRO A 119 13.39 -8.24 -12.72
CA PRO A 119 12.73 -9.44 -12.25
C PRO A 119 11.21 -9.29 -12.24
N LEU A 120 10.49 -10.29 -12.72
CA LEU A 120 9.02 -10.29 -12.67
C LEU A 120 8.55 -10.53 -11.22
N LYS A 121 7.51 -9.81 -10.83
CA LYS A 121 6.91 -9.89 -9.50
C LYS A 121 6.03 -11.14 -9.38
N SER A 122 6.44 -12.08 -8.52
CA SER A 122 5.73 -13.34 -8.29
C SER A 122 4.60 -13.21 -7.27
N LEU A 123 3.82 -14.27 -7.06
CA LEU A 123 2.76 -14.32 -6.03
C LEU A 123 3.33 -14.04 -4.62
N SER A 124 4.49 -14.60 -4.30
CA SER A 124 5.17 -14.36 -3.03
C SER A 124 5.54 -12.90 -2.84
N ASP A 125 6.02 -12.23 -3.89
CA ASP A 125 6.41 -10.82 -3.87
C ASP A 125 5.21 -9.89 -3.70
N MET A 126 4.01 -10.33 -4.09
CA MET A 126 2.78 -9.59 -3.83
C MET A 126 2.39 -9.57 -2.35
N LEU A 127 2.85 -10.52 -1.57
CA LEU A 127 2.54 -10.64 -0.13
C LEU A 127 3.67 -10.11 0.75
N LYS A 128 4.92 -10.34 0.34
CA LYS A 128 6.15 -10.03 1.10
C LYS A 128 6.61 -8.57 0.90
N GLY A 129 7.41 -8.12 1.85
CA GLY A 129 8.14 -6.86 1.76
C GLY A 129 7.30 -5.61 2.00
N LYS A 130 7.93 -4.44 1.79
CA LYS A 130 7.33 -3.11 2.05
C LYS A 130 6.16 -2.79 1.14
N GLN A 131 6.20 -3.29 -0.11
CA GLN A 131 5.16 -3.10 -1.12
C GLN A 131 4.20 -4.29 -1.21
N GLY A 132 4.35 -5.28 -0.32
CA GLY A 132 3.46 -6.42 -0.25
C GLY A 132 2.09 -6.08 0.34
N ARG A 133 1.13 -6.94 0.10
CA ARG A 133 -0.27 -6.76 0.50
C ARG A 133 -0.43 -6.55 2.01
N PHE A 134 0.34 -7.29 2.82
CA PHE A 134 0.27 -7.15 4.27
C PHE A 134 0.68 -5.77 4.75
N ARG A 135 1.84 -5.27 4.33
CA ARG A 135 2.35 -3.98 4.82
C ARG A 135 1.69 -2.78 4.15
N GLN A 136 1.29 -2.89 2.90
CA GLN A 136 0.78 -1.77 2.12
C GLN A 136 -0.74 -1.60 2.21
N ASN A 137 -1.50 -2.69 2.41
CA ASN A 137 -2.96 -2.65 2.32
C ASN A 137 -3.70 -3.16 3.56
N LEU A 138 -3.05 -4.00 4.41
CA LEU A 138 -3.68 -4.58 5.59
C LEU A 138 -3.23 -3.92 6.89
N LEU A 139 -1.93 -3.79 7.14
CA LEU A 139 -1.39 -3.13 8.34
C LEU A 139 -1.51 -1.61 8.28
N GLY A 140 -1.67 -1.04 7.11
CA GLY A 140 -1.90 0.38 6.90
C GLY A 140 -2.52 0.61 5.54
N LYS A 141 -3.43 1.57 5.45
CA LYS A 141 -4.10 1.98 4.21
C LYS A 141 -3.87 3.46 3.98
N ARG A 142 -3.93 3.88 2.73
CA ARG A 142 -4.06 5.29 2.39
C ARG A 142 -5.45 5.75 2.79
N VAL A 143 -5.52 6.88 3.45
CA VAL A 143 -6.79 7.47 3.91
C VAL A 143 -7.13 8.70 3.07
N ASP A 144 -8.42 8.89 2.84
CA ASP A 144 -8.95 10.09 2.22
C ASP A 144 -8.90 11.27 3.22
N TYR A 145 -9.12 12.49 2.76
CA TYR A 145 -9.06 13.72 3.54
C TYR A 145 -7.72 13.90 4.27
N SER A 146 -6.65 13.59 3.59
CA SER A 146 -5.29 13.74 4.09
C SER A 146 -4.41 14.43 3.07
N GLY A 147 -3.38 15.12 3.55
CA GLY A 147 -2.42 15.80 2.71
C GLY A 147 -1.06 15.90 3.39
N ARG A 148 -0.13 16.49 2.68
CA ARG A 148 1.27 16.64 3.10
C ARG A 148 1.79 17.99 2.67
N SER A 149 2.51 18.67 3.56
CA SER A 149 3.28 19.87 3.23
C SER A 149 4.49 20.01 4.15
N VAL A 150 5.36 20.94 3.79
CA VAL A 150 6.46 21.37 4.64
C VAL A 150 5.92 22.19 5.82
N ILE A 151 6.66 22.21 6.93
CA ILE A 151 6.34 23.00 8.11
C ILE A 151 7.21 24.25 8.19
N VAL A 152 6.64 25.28 8.74
CA VAL A 152 7.34 26.53 9.12
C VAL A 152 6.93 26.94 10.53
N VAL A 153 7.76 27.71 11.16
CA VAL A 153 7.49 28.22 12.50
C VAL A 153 6.32 29.24 12.47
N GLY A 154 5.39 29.09 13.44
CA GLY A 154 4.28 29.99 13.66
C GLY A 154 4.23 30.47 15.10
N PRO A 155 5.12 31.41 15.53
CA PRO A 155 5.21 31.83 16.93
C PRO A 155 3.97 32.59 17.44
N GLN A 156 3.15 33.08 16.53
CA GLN A 156 1.87 33.76 16.81
C GLN A 156 0.72 32.79 17.14
N LEU A 157 0.89 31.49 16.89
CA LEU A 157 -0.10 30.47 17.19
C LEU A 157 -0.07 30.10 18.66
N GLN A 158 -1.20 29.66 19.19
CA GLN A 158 -1.26 29.02 20.51
C GLN A 158 -0.80 27.56 20.39
N MET A 159 -0.42 26.93 21.51
CA MET A 159 0.10 25.55 21.51
C MET A 159 -0.85 24.51 20.92
N HIS A 160 -2.16 24.72 21.01
CA HIS A 160 -3.19 23.83 20.47
C HIS A 160 -3.62 24.20 19.05
N GLN A 161 -3.04 25.23 18.46
CA GLN A 161 -3.38 25.71 17.13
C GLN A 161 -2.32 25.34 16.10
N CYS A 162 -2.76 25.14 14.86
CA CYS A 162 -1.89 24.99 13.69
C CYS A 162 -2.35 25.94 12.57
N GLY A 163 -1.40 26.46 11.82
CA GLY A 163 -1.67 27.23 10.62
C GLY A 163 -1.82 26.30 9.42
N LEU A 164 -3.02 26.23 8.84
CA LEU A 164 -3.30 25.40 7.67
C LEU A 164 -3.42 26.30 6.42
N PRO A 165 -2.69 26.02 5.33
CA PRO A 165 -2.82 26.75 4.08
C PRO A 165 -4.26 26.75 3.56
N LYS A 166 -4.79 27.91 3.20
CA LYS A 166 -6.18 28.06 2.73
C LYS A 166 -6.55 27.09 1.61
N GLN A 167 -5.70 26.95 0.59
CA GLN A 167 -5.97 26.05 -0.54
C GLN A 167 -6.04 24.58 -0.12
N MET A 168 -5.16 24.16 0.81
CA MET A 168 -5.16 22.81 1.35
C MET A 168 -6.39 22.56 2.22
N ALA A 169 -6.74 23.52 3.07
CA ALA A 169 -7.95 23.46 3.89
C ALA A 169 -9.20 23.30 3.02
N LEU A 170 -9.30 24.07 1.94
CA LEU A 170 -10.43 23.98 1.02
C LEU A 170 -10.58 22.60 0.38
N GLU A 171 -9.49 21.98 0.00
CA GLU A 171 -9.53 20.64 -0.60
C GLU A 171 -9.86 19.55 0.42
N LEU A 172 -9.33 19.65 1.65
CA LEU A 172 -9.66 18.74 2.75
C LEU A 172 -11.12 18.80 3.15
N PHE A 173 -11.64 20.02 3.36
CA PHE A 173 -12.98 20.25 3.87
C PHE A 173 -14.03 20.44 2.76
N LYS A 174 -13.67 20.18 1.50
CA LYS A 174 -14.52 20.36 0.33
C LYS A 174 -15.95 19.82 0.47
N PRO A 175 -16.18 18.57 0.93
CA PRO A 175 -17.55 18.07 1.11
C PRO A 175 -18.35 18.84 2.16
N PHE A 176 -17.71 19.24 3.25
CA PHE A 176 -18.35 19.98 4.34
C PHE A 176 -18.69 21.40 3.90
N VAL A 177 -17.77 22.06 3.20
CA VAL A 177 -18.01 23.38 2.62
C VAL A 177 -19.15 23.34 1.59
N MET A 178 -19.17 22.32 0.71
CA MET A 178 -20.26 22.16 -0.26
C MET A 178 -21.61 21.94 0.44
N LYS A 179 -21.66 21.13 1.48
CA LYS A 179 -22.86 20.92 2.30
C LYS A 179 -23.33 22.25 2.91
N ARG A 180 -22.43 22.98 3.58
CA ARG A 180 -22.73 24.21 4.26
C ARG A 180 -23.17 25.34 3.31
N LEU A 181 -22.57 25.42 2.11
CA LEU A 181 -23.02 26.36 1.06
C LEU A 181 -24.47 26.13 0.61
N VAL A 182 -24.91 24.88 0.57
CA VAL A 182 -26.30 24.53 0.23
C VAL A 182 -27.24 24.86 1.40
N GLU A 183 -26.84 24.54 2.64
CA GLU A 183 -27.62 24.87 3.86
C GLU A 183 -27.85 26.38 4.02
N LEU A 184 -26.82 27.17 3.75
CA LEU A 184 -26.90 28.64 3.79
C LEU A 184 -27.58 29.25 2.55
N SER A 185 -28.11 28.43 1.66
CA SER A 185 -28.77 28.87 0.42
C SER A 185 -27.90 29.69 -0.53
N HIS A 186 -26.56 29.64 -0.37
CA HIS A 186 -25.63 30.23 -1.34
C HIS A 186 -25.57 29.46 -2.65
N ALA A 187 -25.93 28.17 -2.60
CA ALA A 187 -26.02 27.31 -3.76
C ALA A 187 -27.33 26.50 -3.74
N GLN A 188 -27.99 26.39 -4.90
CA GLN A 188 -29.26 25.67 -5.02
C GLN A 188 -29.10 24.16 -4.95
N ASN A 189 -27.94 23.64 -5.33
CA ASN A 189 -27.63 22.21 -5.33
C ASN A 189 -26.13 21.98 -5.20
N ILE A 190 -25.75 20.71 -4.93
CA ILE A 190 -24.35 20.28 -4.76
C ILE A 190 -23.50 20.58 -6.01
N LYS A 191 -24.09 20.47 -7.22
CA LYS A 191 -23.39 20.76 -8.48
C LYS A 191 -23.03 22.25 -8.61
N SER A 192 -23.93 23.13 -8.16
CA SER A 192 -23.65 24.55 -8.09
C SER A 192 -22.62 24.91 -7.01
N ALA A 193 -22.74 24.32 -5.82
CA ALA A 193 -21.76 24.46 -4.75
C ALA A 193 -20.34 24.02 -5.21
N LYS A 194 -20.21 22.89 -5.89
CA LYS A 194 -18.94 22.41 -6.45
C LYS A 194 -18.32 23.43 -7.39
N ARG A 195 -19.10 24.01 -8.30
CA ARG A 195 -18.63 25.07 -9.23
C ARG A 195 -18.17 26.33 -8.49
N MET A 196 -18.86 26.71 -7.38
CA MET A 196 -18.45 27.84 -6.56
C MET A 196 -17.11 27.60 -5.88
N VAL A 197 -16.90 26.40 -5.32
CA VAL A 197 -15.65 25.99 -4.71
C VAL A 197 -14.52 25.98 -5.75
N GLU A 198 -14.71 25.39 -6.92
CA GLU A 198 -13.73 25.33 -8.02
C GLU A 198 -13.36 26.73 -8.58
N ARG A 199 -14.26 27.71 -8.45
CA ARG A 199 -14.02 29.10 -8.88
C ARG A 199 -13.53 30.02 -7.76
N PHE A 200 -13.28 29.47 -6.57
CA PHE A 200 -12.77 30.22 -5.40
C PHE A 200 -13.59 31.49 -5.11
N ARG A 201 -14.94 31.39 -5.11
CA ARG A 201 -15.81 32.55 -4.81
C ARG A 201 -15.56 33.03 -3.39
N PRO A 202 -15.67 34.36 -3.12
CA PRO A 202 -15.44 34.96 -1.79
C PRO A 202 -16.22 34.26 -0.66
N GLN A 203 -17.50 33.97 -0.88
CA GLN A 203 -18.38 33.31 0.11
C GLN A 203 -17.86 31.92 0.54
N VAL A 204 -17.03 31.27 -0.30
CA VAL A 204 -16.44 29.95 0.02
C VAL A 204 -15.45 30.07 1.18
N TRP A 205 -14.72 31.18 1.27
CA TRP A 205 -13.73 31.38 2.33
C TRP A 205 -14.40 31.65 3.68
N ASP A 206 -15.48 32.42 3.74
CA ASP A 206 -16.25 32.67 4.95
C ASP A 206 -16.85 31.37 5.49
N VAL A 207 -17.43 30.55 4.60
CA VAL A 207 -18.00 29.26 4.96
C VAL A 207 -16.89 28.25 5.37
N LEU A 208 -15.72 28.31 4.73
CA LEU A 208 -14.60 27.46 5.11
C LEU A 208 -14.12 27.78 6.53
N GLU A 209 -14.02 29.06 6.89
CA GLU A 209 -13.60 29.48 8.23
C GLU A 209 -14.60 29.01 9.30
N GLU A 210 -15.90 29.09 9.02
CA GLU A 210 -16.96 28.58 9.89
C GLU A 210 -16.85 27.06 10.08
N VAL A 211 -16.66 26.31 8.98
CA VAL A 211 -16.57 24.85 9.01
C VAL A 211 -15.34 24.37 9.76
N ILE A 212 -14.19 25.03 9.60
CA ILE A 212 -12.93 24.66 10.25
C ILE A 212 -12.99 24.81 11.76
N ALA A 213 -13.71 25.78 12.28
CA ALA A 213 -13.80 26.07 13.72
C ALA A 213 -14.31 24.87 14.53
N GLU A 214 -15.12 24.00 13.92
CA GLU A 214 -15.70 22.81 14.56
C GLU A 214 -14.93 21.51 14.28
N HIS A 215 -13.85 21.57 13.50
CA HIS A 215 -13.18 20.36 12.98
C HIS A 215 -11.67 20.39 13.25
N PRO A 216 -11.20 19.80 14.36
CA PRO A 216 -9.77 19.66 14.61
C PRO A 216 -9.11 18.73 13.57
N VAL A 217 -7.83 18.98 13.32
CA VAL A 217 -7.00 18.18 12.42
C VAL A 217 -5.93 17.42 13.19
N LEU A 218 -5.63 16.20 12.76
CA LEU A 218 -4.49 15.44 13.26
C LEU A 218 -3.26 15.74 12.43
N LEU A 219 -2.20 16.21 13.08
CA LEU A 219 -0.88 16.35 12.47
C LEU A 219 0.00 15.15 12.84
N ASN A 220 0.72 14.63 11.87
CA ASN A 220 1.66 13.53 12.05
C ASN A 220 2.96 13.79 11.29
N ARG A 221 4.10 13.55 11.94
CA ARG A 221 5.41 13.50 11.28
C ARG A 221 5.93 12.08 11.25
N ALA A 222 6.34 11.60 10.08
CA ALA A 222 7.03 10.33 9.93
C ALA A 222 8.56 10.49 10.14
N PRO A 223 9.22 9.56 10.88
CA PRO A 223 8.66 8.34 11.48
C PRO A 223 7.94 8.63 12.81
N THR A 224 6.77 7.99 13.02
CA THR A 224 6.06 8.09 14.30
C THR A 224 6.67 7.13 15.31
N LEU A 225 7.54 7.63 16.17
CA LEU A 225 8.30 6.83 17.14
C LEU A 225 7.55 6.64 18.46
N HIS A 226 6.67 7.56 18.81
CA HIS A 226 5.92 7.57 20.06
C HIS A 226 4.56 8.29 19.86
N ARG A 227 3.67 8.17 20.85
CA ARG A 227 2.30 8.69 20.74
C ARG A 227 2.19 10.19 20.47
N LEU A 228 3.15 11.00 20.91
CA LEU A 228 3.18 12.45 20.68
C LEU A 228 3.60 12.82 19.23
N GLY A 229 4.00 11.85 18.41
CA GLY A 229 4.19 12.05 16.97
C GLY A 229 2.90 12.22 16.17
N ILE A 230 1.73 12.05 16.84
CA ILE A 230 0.40 12.35 16.29
C ILE A 230 -0.33 13.18 17.32
N GLN A 231 -0.72 14.41 16.96
CA GLN A 231 -1.44 15.31 17.85
C GLN A 231 -2.57 16.03 17.10
N ALA A 232 -3.65 16.36 17.82
CA ALA A 232 -4.77 17.12 17.30
C ALA A 232 -4.56 18.61 17.53
N PHE A 233 -4.88 19.40 16.53
CA PHE A 233 -4.79 20.86 16.55
C PHE A 233 -6.06 21.50 16.01
N GLU A 234 -6.39 22.67 16.51
CA GLU A 234 -7.38 23.56 15.93
C GLU A 234 -6.75 24.30 14.73
N PRO A 235 -7.26 24.11 13.50
CA PRO A 235 -6.68 24.75 12.34
C PRO A 235 -7.07 26.23 12.26
N LYS A 236 -6.08 27.07 11.97
CA LYS A 236 -6.26 28.47 11.56
C LYS A 236 -5.84 28.61 10.10
N LEU A 237 -6.61 29.35 9.32
CA LEU A 237 -6.27 29.61 7.92
C LEU A 237 -5.09 30.57 7.83
N VAL A 238 -4.08 30.15 7.06
CA VAL A 238 -2.90 30.97 6.78
C VAL A 238 -2.66 31.06 5.28
N GLU A 239 -2.05 32.17 4.87
CA GLU A 239 -1.60 32.33 3.49
C GLU A 239 -0.32 31.53 3.25
N GLY A 240 -0.12 31.12 2.00
CA GLY A 240 1.05 30.34 1.59
C GLY A 240 0.75 28.88 1.34
N LYS A 241 1.79 28.05 1.34
CA LYS A 241 1.69 26.60 1.04
C LYS A 241 2.23 25.72 2.18
N ALA A 242 2.85 26.33 3.20
CA ALA A 242 3.45 25.62 4.32
C ALA A 242 2.50 25.62 5.53
N ILE A 243 2.54 24.52 6.28
CA ILE A 243 1.83 24.39 7.56
C ILE A 243 2.62 25.15 8.61
N GLN A 244 1.93 25.98 9.40
CA GLN A 244 2.58 26.67 10.53
C GLN A 244 2.36 25.86 11.81
N LEU A 245 3.43 25.71 12.60
CA LEU A 245 3.42 24.96 13.84
C LEU A 245 4.07 25.78 14.96
N HIS A 246 3.49 25.70 16.16
CA HIS A 246 4.08 26.37 17.33
C HIS A 246 5.45 25.76 17.69
N PRO A 247 6.48 26.57 17.98
CA PRO A 247 7.86 26.07 18.22
C PRO A 247 7.95 25.02 19.33
N LEU A 248 7.18 25.18 20.42
CA LEU A 248 7.22 24.26 21.57
C LEU A 248 6.69 22.85 21.25
N VAL A 249 5.92 22.67 20.20
CA VAL A 249 5.38 21.38 19.79
C VAL A 249 6.38 20.60 18.93
N CYS A 250 7.34 21.27 18.33
CA CYS A 250 8.30 20.65 17.41
C CYS A 250 9.15 19.58 18.06
N SER A 251 9.51 19.74 19.34
CA SER A 251 10.27 18.73 20.09
C SER A 251 9.52 17.39 20.20
N ALA A 252 8.21 17.44 20.37
CA ALA A 252 7.35 16.25 20.44
C ALA A 252 7.26 15.51 19.09
N PHE A 253 7.30 16.24 17.99
CA PHE A 253 7.36 15.67 16.63
C PHE A 253 8.78 15.29 16.20
N ASN A 254 9.82 15.66 16.98
CA ASN A 254 11.20 15.59 16.55
C ASN A 254 11.39 16.23 15.17
N ALA A 255 10.81 17.42 15.00
CA ALA A 255 10.74 18.13 13.72
C ALA A 255 11.64 19.35 13.72
N ASP A 256 12.36 19.53 12.62
CA ASP A 256 13.17 20.70 12.32
C ASP A 256 12.53 21.51 11.19
N PHE A 257 12.84 22.81 11.11
CA PHE A 257 12.30 23.70 10.09
C PHE A 257 13.19 23.78 8.84
N ASP A 258 13.94 22.73 8.55
CA ASP A 258 14.84 22.59 7.40
C ASP A 258 14.19 22.00 6.14
N GLY A 259 12.85 21.95 6.12
CA GLY A 259 12.07 21.41 4.99
C GLY A 259 11.39 20.08 5.26
N ASP A 260 11.29 19.67 6.52
CA ASP A 260 10.62 18.44 6.92
C ASP A 260 9.14 18.43 6.50
N PRO A 261 8.68 17.39 5.80
CA PRO A 261 7.28 17.25 5.45
C PRO A 261 6.47 16.67 6.61
N VAL A 262 5.38 17.35 6.99
CA VAL A 262 4.38 16.84 7.92
C VAL A 262 3.13 16.44 7.15
N SER A 263 2.63 15.25 7.47
CA SER A 263 1.33 14.77 6.97
C SER A 263 0.24 15.13 7.98
N TYR A 264 -0.94 15.41 7.50
CA TYR A 264 -2.12 15.66 8.34
C TYR A 264 -3.30 14.84 7.85
N THR A 265 -4.19 14.50 8.77
CA THR A 265 -5.46 13.85 8.50
C THR A 265 -6.59 14.60 9.22
N HIS A 266 -7.76 14.55 8.61
CA HIS A 266 -8.97 15.12 9.19
C HIS A 266 -9.62 14.12 10.16
N LEU A 267 -10.01 14.57 11.36
CA LEU A 267 -10.83 13.80 12.29
C LEU A 267 -12.29 13.90 11.87
N ARG A 268 -12.92 12.75 11.61
CA ARG A 268 -14.37 12.68 11.43
C ARG A 268 -15.05 12.67 12.81
N ALA A 269 -16.11 13.44 12.97
CA ALA A 269 -16.87 13.53 14.21
C ALA A 269 -17.44 12.19 14.72
N HIS A 270 -17.61 11.18 13.84
CA HIS A 270 -18.08 9.85 14.19
C HIS A 270 -16.99 8.86 14.64
N GLU A 271 -15.71 9.15 14.42
CA GLU A 271 -14.62 8.23 14.80
C GLU A 271 -14.13 8.47 16.24
N THR A 272 -14.51 9.58 16.86
CA THR A 272 -14.15 9.91 18.25
C THR A 272 -15.05 9.25 19.31
N SER A 273 -16.22 8.75 18.94
CA SER A 273 -17.18 8.16 19.91
C SER A 273 -17.09 6.63 20.05
N LEU A 274 -16.29 5.94 19.24
CA LEU A 274 -16.23 4.47 19.23
C LEU A 274 -14.85 3.87 19.54
N HIS A 275 -13.82 4.69 19.82
CA HIS A 275 -12.45 4.20 20.08
C HIS A 275 -11.74 4.91 21.24
N LEU A 276 -12.46 5.48 22.18
CA LEU A 276 -12.03 5.82 23.53
C LEU A 276 -12.83 4.94 24.51
#